data_5f03131c6a2d3c0d3fd9a92dd3ead80f
#
_entry.id   5f03131c6a2d3c0d3fd9a92dd3ead80f
#
_cell.length_a   1.000
_cell.length_b   1.000
_cell.length_c   1.000
_cell.angle_alpha   90.00
_cell.angle_beta   90.00
_cell.angle_gamma   90.00
#
_symmetry.space_group_name_H-M   'P 1'
#
loop_
_entity.id
_entity.type
_entity.pdbx_description
1 polymer ?
#
loop_
_entity_poly.entity_id
_entity_poly.type
_entity_poly.pdbx_seq_one_letter_code
_entity_poly.pdbx_strand_id
1 'polypeptide(L)'
;VVGLPLWQLRVVEAASGGLNAGSGWSWLAALLRLPTVPPPAVGAPAAVSLVGVELLDPLLTLGVAITHGLRGSLLLVALPALLLVAFLGRFFCGWVCPYVPLLAASNALRWVLGRLGFKPLDLRLPRRTSLVVLVAVLAATAVLGTQVAPLIYPPCVIGREAFRAIFFGSFGAGTLVVGAAFALDSFVSRAGFCRSLCPGGALFSLLSAASPIRVKRDASRCTDCTVCDVVCNLGQQPMSDRLDAGCERCGKCVSSCPTGALALGVLRPGA
;
A
#
# COMPACT_ATOMS: atom_id res chain seq x y z
N VAL A 1 12.77 17.10 -9.18
CA VAL A 1 12.73 17.50 -7.77
C VAL A 1 12.82 19.02 -7.69
N VAL A 2 11.95 19.72 -8.37
CA VAL A 2 11.91 21.17 -8.36
C VAL A 2 10.64 21.56 -7.63
N GLY A 3 10.79 22.13 -6.41
CA GLY A 3 9.70 22.83 -5.75
C GLY A 3 9.11 22.24 -4.48
N LEU A 4 9.84 21.40 -3.74
CA LEU A 4 9.43 21.13 -2.36
C LEU A 4 9.73 22.39 -1.52
N PRO A 5 8.74 23.02 -0.89
CA PRO A 5 8.97 24.17 -0.04
C PRO A 5 9.85 23.78 1.16
N LEU A 6 10.74 24.69 1.58
CA LEU A 6 11.75 24.46 2.63
C LEU A 6 11.19 23.91 3.94
N TRP A 7 9.92 24.13 4.24
CA TRP A 7 9.25 23.59 5.41
C TRP A 7 8.89 22.08 5.30
N GLN A 8 8.68 21.55 4.08
CA GLN A 8 8.52 20.09 3.85
C GLN A 8 9.83 19.35 4.15
N LEU A 9 10.97 19.97 3.86
CA LEU A 9 12.27 19.46 4.28
C LEU A 9 12.40 19.43 5.80
N ARG A 10 11.86 20.41 6.51
CA ARG A 10 11.88 20.47 7.98
C ARG A 10 10.95 19.45 8.63
N VAL A 11 9.81 19.13 8.03
CA VAL A 11 8.92 18.04 8.53
C VAL A 11 9.58 16.68 8.34
N VAL A 12 10.25 16.46 7.21
CA VAL A 12 11.03 15.24 6.93
C VAL A 12 12.25 15.18 7.86
N GLU A 13 12.95 16.28 8.11
CA GLU A 13 14.03 16.37 9.10
C GLU A 13 13.55 16.11 10.52
N ALA A 14 12.40 16.64 10.91
CA ALA A 14 11.82 16.39 12.23
C ALA A 14 11.30 14.95 12.38
N ALA A 15 10.82 14.34 11.30
CA ALA A 15 10.41 12.94 11.27
C ALA A 15 11.59 11.96 11.20
N SER A 16 12.74 12.40 10.66
CA SER A 16 13.98 11.63 10.57
C SER A 16 14.98 11.98 11.68
N GLY A 17 14.57 12.81 12.62
CA GLY A 17 15.42 13.37 13.68
C GLY A 17 16.28 12.34 14.39
N GLY A 18 17.56 12.40 14.12
CA GLY A 18 18.59 11.71 14.89
C GLY A 18 19.41 10.66 14.15
N LEU A 19 19.10 10.29 12.90
CA LEU A 19 19.87 9.24 12.19
C LEU A 19 21.15 9.73 11.48
N ASN A 20 21.46 11.03 11.50
CA ASN A 20 22.53 11.60 10.65
C ASN A 20 23.74 12.17 11.36
N ALA A 21 23.95 11.86 12.63
CA ALA A 21 25.15 12.35 13.32
C ALA A 21 26.45 11.61 12.97
N GLY A 22 26.45 10.66 12.01
CA GLY A 22 27.61 9.80 11.77
C GLY A 22 27.92 9.38 10.36
N SER A 23 27.17 9.79 9.32
CA SER A 23 27.51 9.37 7.96
C SER A 23 28.52 10.33 7.31
N GLY A 24 29.70 9.84 6.88
CA GLY A 24 30.77 10.60 6.25
C GLY A 24 30.43 11.25 4.90
N TRP A 25 29.13 11.34 4.55
CA TRP A 25 28.62 11.94 3.32
C TRP A 25 28.08 13.35 3.51
N SER A 26 27.99 13.85 4.72
CA SER A 26 27.44 15.18 5.03
C SER A 26 28.23 16.32 4.37
N TRP A 27 29.56 16.19 4.27
CA TRP A 27 30.42 17.17 3.62
C TRP A 27 30.24 17.23 2.10
N LEU A 28 29.97 16.07 1.45
CA LEU A 28 29.76 15.98 0.00
C LEU A 28 28.40 16.56 -0.38
N ALA A 29 27.38 16.31 0.43
CA ALA A 29 26.05 16.88 0.26
C ALA A 29 26.05 18.40 0.45
N ALA A 30 26.85 18.92 1.39
CA ALA A 30 27.05 20.35 1.60
C ALA A 30 27.82 21.00 0.41
N LEU A 31 28.84 20.34 -0.10
CA LEU A 31 29.63 20.80 -1.26
C LEU A 31 28.80 20.88 -2.54
N LEU A 32 27.91 19.91 -2.75
CA LEU A 32 27.08 19.81 -3.97
C LEU A 32 25.71 20.52 -3.82
N ARG A 33 25.47 21.21 -2.69
CA ARG A 33 24.16 21.79 -2.33
C ARG A 33 22.99 20.84 -2.53
N LEU A 34 23.22 19.54 -2.39
CA LEU A 34 22.19 18.54 -2.43
C LEU A 34 21.41 18.58 -1.10
N PRO A 35 20.08 18.43 -1.12
CA PRO A 35 19.33 18.33 0.11
C PRO A 35 19.83 17.12 0.89
N THR A 36 20.29 17.32 2.13
CA THR A 36 20.73 16.26 3.03
C THR A 36 19.52 15.48 3.53
N VAL A 37 18.95 14.69 2.67
CA VAL A 37 17.88 13.73 3.03
C VAL A 37 18.57 12.42 3.37
N PRO A 38 18.32 11.83 4.54
CA PRO A 38 18.94 10.57 4.92
C PRO A 38 18.62 9.49 3.89
N PRO A 39 19.59 8.65 3.49
CA PRO A 39 19.44 7.64 2.44
C PRO A 39 18.21 6.74 2.54
N PRO A 40 17.72 6.33 3.73
CA PRO A 40 16.50 5.51 3.81
C PRO A 40 15.19 6.27 3.57
N ALA A 41 15.19 7.60 3.67
CA ALA A 41 13.98 8.41 3.46
C ALA A 41 13.87 8.96 2.02
N VAL A 42 14.95 8.90 1.25
CA VAL A 42 15.00 9.42 -0.11
C VAL A 42 14.21 8.49 -1.05
N GLY A 43 13.20 9.03 -1.71
CA GLY A 43 12.37 8.32 -2.69
C GLY A 43 11.19 7.53 -2.12
N ALA A 44 10.92 7.59 -0.82
CA ALA A 44 9.68 7.05 -0.28
C ALA A 44 8.54 8.05 -0.48
N PRO A 45 7.43 7.69 -1.15
CA PRO A 45 6.24 8.53 -1.24
C PRO A 45 5.49 8.54 0.11
N ALA A 46 6.14 9.09 1.14
CA ALA A 46 5.59 9.16 2.49
C ALA A 46 4.57 10.29 2.64
N ALA A 47 4.66 11.29 1.77
CA ALA A 47 3.77 12.43 1.76
C ALA A 47 3.47 12.85 0.31
N VAL A 48 2.21 13.13 0.03
CA VAL A 48 1.75 13.67 -1.24
C VAL A 48 1.04 14.99 -0.96
N SER A 49 1.48 16.05 -1.60
CA SER A 49 0.80 17.34 -1.57
C SER A 49 -0.23 17.41 -2.70
N LEU A 50 -1.50 17.40 -2.34
CA LEU A 50 -2.62 17.57 -3.28
C LEU A 50 -3.31 18.91 -2.97
N VAL A 51 -3.21 19.87 -3.90
CA VAL A 51 -3.90 21.18 -3.79
C VAL A 51 -3.63 21.87 -2.44
N GLY A 52 -2.38 21.83 -1.97
CA GLY A 52 -1.99 22.45 -0.69
C GLY A 52 -2.35 21.66 0.58
N VAL A 53 -2.99 20.50 0.44
CA VAL A 53 -3.24 19.58 1.54
C VAL A 53 -2.17 18.49 1.52
N GLU A 54 -1.46 18.33 2.63
CA GLU A 54 -0.48 17.26 2.79
C GLU A 54 -1.17 15.99 3.25
N LEU A 55 -1.02 14.95 2.45
CA LEU A 55 -1.46 13.60 2.77
C LEU A 55 -0.25 12.80 3.22
N LEU A 56 -0.16 12.55 4.50
CA LEU A 56 0.86 11.68 5.07
C LEU A 56 0.31 10.25 5.18
N ASP A 57 1.10 9.27 4.77
CA ASP A 57 0.70 7.86 4.84
C ASP A 57 0.39 7.45 6.30
N PRO A 58 -0.81 6.91 6.59
CA PRO A 58 -1.22 6.56 7.95
C PRO A 58 -0.32 5.53 8.64
N LEU A 59 0.26 4.58 7.88
CA LEU A 59 1.17 3.58 8.46
C LEU A 59 2.48 4.22 8.92
N LEU A 60 3.05 5.10 8.10
CA LEU A 60 4.28 5.80 8.43
C LEU A 60 4.06 6.80 9.58
N THR A 61 2.92 7.49 9.58
CA THR A 61 2.51 8.37 10.68
C THR A 61 2.43 7.60 12.01
N LEU A 62 1.85 6.41 11.98
CA LEU A 62 1.77 5.56 13.17
C LEU A 62 3.17 5.14 13.65
N GLY A 63 4.07 4.82 12.73
CA GLY A 63 5.48 4.53 13.05
C GLY A 63 6.19 5.72 13.69
N VAL A 64 6.01 6.95 13.16
CA VAL A 64 6.56 8.18 13.75
C VAL A 64 5.96 8.44 15.14
N ALA A 65 4.65 8.24 15.31
CA ALA A 65 3.99 8.42 16.60
C ALA A 65 4.54 7.46 17.68
N ILE A 66 4.89 6.24 17.29
CA ILE A 66 5.48 5.23 18.19
C ILE A 66 6.91 5.62 18.59
N THR A 67 7.73 6.08 17.64
CA THR A 67 9.16 6.38 17.89
C THR A 67 9.40 7.72 18.55
N HIS A 68 8.62 8.74 18.19
CA HIS A 68 8.85 10.14 18.64
C HIS A 68 7.71 10.71 19.47
N GLY A 69 6.72 9.91 19.79
CA GLY A 69 5.52 10.32 20.53
C GLY A 69 4.48 11.01 19.64
N LEU A 70 3.26 11.02 20.13
CA LEU A 70 2.12 11.60 19.43
C LEU A 70 2.13 13.13 19.62
N ARG A 71 2.43 13.86 18.56
CA ARG A 71 2.37 15.32 18.52
C ARG A 71 1.11 15.78 17.81
N GLY A 72 0.47 16.85 18.30
CA GLY A 72 -0.77 17.36 17.70
C GLY A 72 -0.63 17.77 16.22
N SER A 73 0.54 18.31 15.84
CA SER A 73 0.84 18.63 14.43
C SER A 73 0.88 17.40 13.53
N LEU A 74 1.35 16.26 14.04
CA LEU A 74 1.36 14.99 13.28
C LEU A 74 -0.05 14.48 13.02
N LEU A 75 -0.95 14.62 14.02
CA LEU A 75 -2.36 14.24 13.86
C LEU A 75 -3.08 15.12 12.82
N LEU A 76 -2.82 16.43 12.83
CA LEU A 76 -3.43 17.34 11.85
C LEU A 76 -3.06 16.98 10.41
N VAL A 77 -1.80 16.59 10.15
CA VAL A 77 -1.34 16.22 8.81
C VAL A 77 -1.80 14.81 8.42
N ALA A 78 -1.96 13.89 9.38
CA ALA A 78 -2.44 12.55 9.13
C ALA A 78 -3.97 12.47 8.95
N LEU A 79 -4.71 13.38 9.56
CA LEU A 79 -6.17 13.38 9.59
C LEU A 79 -6.81 13.33 8.20
N PRO A 80 -6.39 14.12 7.19
CA PRO A 80 -6.96 14.06 5.85
C PRO A 80 -6.82 12.67 5.22
N ALA A 81 -5.64 12.04 5.35
CA ALA A 81 -5.39 10.69 4.82
C ALA A 81 -6.23 9.63 5.55
N LEU A 82 -6.34 9.74 6.88
CA LEU A 82 -7.18 8.85 7.68
C LEU A 82 -8.66 8.96 7.30
N LEU A 83 -9.18 10.18 7.15
CA LEU A 83 -10.55 10.43 6.70
C LEU A 83 -10.76 9.87 5.29
N LEU A 84 -9.82 10.12 4.36
CA LEU A 84 -9.91 9.60 3.00
C LEU A 84 -10.00 8.06 3.01
N VAL A 85 -9.16 7.37 3.78
CA VAL A 85 -9.20 5.92 3.90
C VAL A 85 -10.47 5.45 4.61
N ALA A 86 -10.95 6.15 5.62
CA ALA A 86 -12.19 5.79 6.32
C ALA A 86 -13.41 5.90 5.39
N PHE A 87 -13.49 6.91 4.52
CA PHE A 87 -14.57 7.08 3.58
C PHE A 87 -14.44 6.22 2.32
N LEU A 88 -13.30 6.32 1.63
CA LEU A 88 -13.07 5.63 0.35
C LEU A 88 -12.59 4.18 0.55
N GLY A 89 -12.20 3.81 1.76
CA GLY A 89 -11.63 2.51 2.09
C GLY A 89 -10.23 2.32 1.51
N ARG A 90 -9.92 1.10 1.07
CA ARG A 90 -8.61 0.74 0.51
C ARG A 90 -8.37 1.28 -0.92
N PHE A 91 -8.97 2.42 -1.25
CA PHE A 91 -8.82 3.05 -2.56
C PHE A 91 -7.36 3.26 -2.96
N PHE A 92 -6.52 3.72 -2.02
CA PHE A 92 -5.09 3.90 -2.25
C PHE A 92 -4.40 2.64 -2.79
N CYS A 93 -4.75 1.46 -2.24
CA CYS A 93 -4.16 0.19 -2.66
C CYS A 93 -4.51 -0.19 -4.10
N GLY A 94 -5.68 0.20 -4.60
CA GLY A 94 -6.14 -0.17 -5.94
C GLY A 94 -5.77 0.83 -7.03
N TRP A 95 -5.52 2.10 -6.68
CA TRP A 95 -5.37 3.19 -7.66
C TRP A 95 -4.01 3.89 -7.61
N VAL A 96 -3.41 4.01 -6.43
CA VAL A 96 -2.21 4.83 -6.23
C VAL A 96 -0.97 3.97 -5.94
N CYS A 97 -1.15 2.79 -5.34
CA CYS A 97 -0.03 1.94 -4.94
C CYS A 97 0.80 1.49 -6.16
N PRO A 98 2.11 1.75 -6.19
CA PRO A 98 2.97 1.38 -7.31
C PRO A 98 3.14 -0.14 -7.48
N TYR A 99 2.66 -0.94 -6.55
CA TYR A 99 2.64 -2.40 -6.65
C TYR A 99 1.49 -2.94 -7.51
N VAL A 100 0.46 -2.14 -7.80
CA VAL A 100 -0.72 -2.57 -8.59
C VAL A 100 -0.35 -3.13 -9.99
N PRO A 101 0.52 -2.48 -10.77
CA PRO A 101 0.95 -3.04 -12.05
C PRO A 101 1.67 -4.38 -11.90
N LEU A 102 2.50 -4.55 -10.88
CA LEU A 102 3.18 -5.82 -10.58
C LEU A 102 2.17 -6.91 -10.19
N LEU A 103 1.15 -6.56 -9.39
CA LEU A 103 0.07 -7.48 -9.05
C LEU A 103 -0.76 -7.88 -10.29
N ALA A 104 -1.02 -6.96 -11.21
CA ALA A 104 -1.67 -7.28 -12.47
C ALA A 104 -0.80 -8.20 -13.33
N ALA A 105 0.50 -7.94 -13.41
CA ALA A 105 1.47 -8.77 -14.13
C ALA A 105 1.56 -10.19 -13.52
N SER A 106 1.58 -10.32 -12.17
CA SER A 106 1.58 -11.62 -11.51
C SER A 106 0.31 -12.42 -11.82
N ASN A 107 -0.85 -11.78 -11.84
CA ASN A 107 -2.10 -12.42 -12.23
C ASN A 107 -2.10 -12.85 -13.71
N ALA A 108 -1.56 -12.02 -14.60
CA ALA A 108 -1.38 -12.38 -16.01
C ALA A 108 -0.43 -13.58 -16.18
N LEU A 109 0.67 -13.60 -15.45
CA LEU A 109 1.62 -14.72 -15.44
C LEU A 109 0.94 -16.01 -14.94
N ARG A 110 0.16 -15.95 -13.87
CA ARG A 110 -0.62 -17.09 -13.36
C ARG A 110 -1.58 -17.65 -14.43
N TRP A 111 -2.24 -16.76 -15.18
CA TRP A 111 -3.13 -17.13 -16.25
C TRP A 111 -2.40 -17.84 -17.41
N VAL A 112 -1.23 -17.32 -17.83
CA VAL A 112 -0.37 -17.94 -18.84
C VAL A 112 0.12 -19.30 -18.37
N LEU A 113 0.64 -19.40 -17.13
CA LEU A 113 1.08 -20.68 -16.56
C LEU A 113 -0.05 -21.70 -16.52
N GLY A 114 -1.26 -21.27 -16.16
CA GLY A 114 -2.45 -22.13 -16.17
C GLY A 114 -2.76 -22.69 -17.56
N ARG A 115 -2.57 -21.88 -18.62
CA ARG A 115 -2.73 -22.35 -20.02
C ARG A 115 -1.65 -23.33 -20.47
N LEU A 116 -0.44 -23.21 -19.91
CA LEU A 116 0.68 -24.13 -20.17
C LEU A 116 0.58 -25.45 -19.35
N GLY A 117 -0.51 -25.62 -18.58
CA GLY A 117 -0.73 -26.81 -17.75
C GLY A 117 -0.12 -26.75 -16.34
N PHE A 118 0.63 -25.68 -16.01
CA PHE A 118 1.12 -25.45 -14.65
C PHE A 118 0.00 -24.83 -13.83
N LYS A 119 -0.38 -25.46 -12.72
CA LYS A 119 -1.36 -24.93 -11.76
C LYS A 119 -0.63 -24.24 -10.61
N PRO A 120 -0.47 -22.90 -10.61
CA PRO A 120 0.13 -22.20 -9.48
C PRO A 120 -0.69 -22.46 -8.21
N LEU A 121 0.00 -22.64 -7.09
CA LEU A 121 -0.64 -22.86 -5.80
C LEU A 121 -1.50 -21.64 -5.44
N ASP A 122 -2.67 -21.86 -4.87
CA ASP A 122 -3.53 -20.79 -4.35
C ASP A 122 -3.73 -20.95 -2.84
N LEU A 123 -2.65 -20.76 -2.10
CA LEU A 123 -2.65 -20.81 -0.65
C LEU A 123 -3.32 -19.55 -0.09
N ARG A 124 -4.50 -19.71 0.48
CA ARG A 124 -5.24 -18.61 1.11
C ARG A 124 -4.88 -18.53 2.58
N LEU A 125 -3.95 -17.64 2.91
CA LEU A 125 -3.61 -17.35 4.30
C LEU A 125 -4.79 -16.69 5.02
N PRO A 126 -5.04 -17.04 6.29
CA PRO A 126 -6.13 -16.46 7.05
C PRO A 126 -5.89 -14.96 7.27
N ARG A 127 -6.96 -14.19 7.37
CA ARG A 127 -6.90 -12.73 7.60
C ARG A 127 -6.11 -12.35 8.86
N ARG A 128 -6.06 -13.24 9.85
CA ARG A 128 -5.27 -13.03 11.07
C ARG A 128 -3.79 -12.84 10.78
N THR A 129 -3.25 -13.45 9.72
CA THR A 129 -1.83 -13.31 9.33
C THR A 129 -1.47 -11.84 9.05
N SER A 130 -2.33 -11.10 8.36
CA SER A 130 -2.06 -9.69 8.05
C SER A 130 -2.04 -8.81 9.30
N LEU A 131 -2.89 -9.11 10.28
CA LEU A 131 -2.90 -8.42 11.57
C LEU A 131 -1.65 -8.75 12.38
N VAL A 132 -1.23 -10.01 12.39
CA VAL A 132 0.01 -10.44 13.07
C VAL A 132 1.21 -9.71 12.46
N VAL A 133 1.30 -9.62 11.12
CA VAL A 133 2.38 -8.89 10.43
C VAL A 133 2.35 -7.40 10.81
N LEU A 134 1.18 -6.77 10.81
CA LEU A 134 1.04 -5.36 11.22
C LEU A 134 1.54 -5.16 12.66
N VAL A 135 1.06 -5.97 13.59
CA VAL A 135 1.46 -5.89 15.02
C VAL A 135 2.96 -6.15 15.17
N ALA A 136 3.50 -7.15 14.47
CA ALA A 136 4.94 -7.47 14.52
C ALA A 136 5.80 -6.29 14.00
N VAL A 137 5.39 -5.65 12.89
CA VAL A 137 6.10 -4.49 12.34
C VAL A 137 6.04 -3.29 13.29
N LEU A 138 4.89 -3.03 13.91
CA LEU A 138 4.74 -1.93 14.88
C LEU A 138 5.51 -2.22 16.18
N ALA A 139 5.48 -3.45 16.67
CA ALA A 139 6.27 -3.87 17.83
C ALA A 139 7.77 -3.78 17.56
N ALA A 140 8.24 -4.23 16.39
CA ALA A 140 9.63 -4.08 15.98
C ALA A 140 10.04 -2.60 15.88
N THR A 141 9.16 -1.74 15.36
CA THR A 141 9.38 -0.29 15.33
C THR A 141 9.54 0.28 16.74
N ALA A 142 8.71 -0.15 17.69
CA ALA A 142 8.79 0.31 19.07
C ALA A 142 10.08 -0.16 19.78
N VAL A 143 10.47 -1.42 19.58
CA VAL A 143 11.67 -2.00 20.23
C VAL A 143 12.96 -1.44 19.64
N LEU A 144 13.03 -1.31 18.31
CA LEU A 144 14.22 -0.82 17.62
C LEU A 144 14.37 0.70 17.62
N GLY A 145 13.32 1.45 17.98
CA GLY A 145 13.28 2.91 17.91
C GLY A 145 13.42 3.48 16.49
N THR A 146 13.29 2.63 15.47
CA THR A 146 13.41 3.00 14.05
C THR A 146 12.25 2.45 13.25
N GLN A 147 11.86 3.13 12.15
CA GLN A 147 10.73 2.69 11.34
C GLN A 147 11.08 1.44 10.52
N VAL A 148 10.43 0.32 10.83
CA VAL A 148 10.58 -0.96 10.13
C VAL A 148 9.65 -1.06 8.92
N ALA A 149 8.48 -0.43 8.96
CA ALA A 149 7.50 -0.47 7.88
C ALA A 149 8.07 -0.15 6.49
N PRO A 150 8.93 0.88 6.29
CA PRO A 150 9.49 1.22 4.98
C PRO A 150 10.35 0.13 4.35
N LEU A 151 10.77 -0.90 5.09
CA LEU A 151 11.56 -2.02 4.56
C LEU A 151 10.71 -3.04 3.80
N ILE A 152 9.42 -3.13 4.12
CA ILE A 152 8.51 -4.15 3.59
C ILE A 152 7.34 -3.50 2.83
N TYR A 153 7.01 -2.25 3.15
CA TYR A 153 5.85 -1.55 2.59
C TYR A 153 6.10 -1.15 1.12
N PRO A 154 5.31 -1.67 0.14
CA PRO A 154 5.60 -1.54 -1.28
C PRO A 154 5.78 -0.10 -1.78
N PRO A 155 4.93 0.88 -1.41
CA PRO A 155 5.13 2.26 -1.84
C PRO A 155 6.50 2.81 -1.48
N CYS A 156 6.99 2.51 -0.28
CA CYS A 156 8.31 2.96 0.19
C CYS A 156 9.44 2.20 -0.51
N VAL A 157 9.31 0.87 -0.62
CA VAL A 157 10.36 0.04 -1.23
C VAL A 157 10.51 0.36 -2.71
N ILE A 158 9.40 0.36 -3.45
CA ILE A 158 9.41 0.63 -4.90
C ILE A 158 9.87 2.07 -5.18
N GLY A 159 9.37 3.05 -4.42
CA GLY A 159 9.79 4.45 -4.57
C GLY A 159 11.30 4.63 -4.35
N ARG A 160 11.85 3.99 -3.32
CA ARG A 160 13.29 4.02 -3.03
C ARG A 160 14.14 3.34 -4.11
N GLU A 161 13.71 2.17 -4.59
CA GLU A 161 14.43 1.45 -5.64
C GLU A 161 14.32 2.17 -7.00
N ALA A 162 13.18 2.74 -7.33
CA ALA A 162 13.01 3.57 -8.52
C ALA A 162 13.91 4.81 -8.47
N PHE A 163 13.98 5.48 -7.33
CA PHE A 163 14.91 6.60 -7.13
C PHE A 163 16.37 6.17 -7.33
N ARG A 164 16.78 5.04 -6.72
CA ARG A 164 18.14 4.50 -6.89
C ARG A 164 18.45 4.15 -8.33
N ALA A 165 17.52 3.52 -9.03
CA ALA A 165 17.69 3.15 -10.43
C ALA A 165 17.86 4.39 -11.32
N ILE A 166 17.05 5.44 -11.11
CA ILE A 166 17.06 6.66 -11.93
C ILE A 166 18.31 7.50 -11.66
N PHE A 167 18.68 7.71 -10.40
CA PHE A 167 19.75 8.66 -10.04
C PHE A 167 21.13 8.02 -9.91
N PHE A 168 21.20 6.76 -9.54
CA PHE A 168 22.48 6.07 -9.29
C PHE A 168 22.73 4.88 -10.24
N GLY A 169 21.78 4.55 -11.13
CA GLY A 169 21.90 3.40 -12.02
C GLY A 169 22.04 2.06 -11.30
N SER A 170 21.66 1.97 -10.03
CA SER A 170 21.87 0.81 -9.17
C SER A 170 20.57 0.37 -8.49
N PHE A 171 20.49 -0.94 -8.21
CA PHE A 171 19.38 -1.52 -7.47
C PHE A 171 19.87 -1.92 -6.07
N GLY A 172 19.01 -1.77 -5.07
CA GLY A 172 19.31 -2.14 -3.70
C GLY A 172 18.61 -3.42 -3.25
N ALA A 173 18.75 -3.75 -1.96
CA ALA A 173 18.10 -4.92 -1.35
C ALA A 173 16.56 -4.89 -1.43
N GLY A 174 15.95 -3.72 -1.61
CA GLY A 174 14.51 -3.59 -1.80
C GLY A 174 14.00 -4.28 -3.06
N THR A 175 14.83 -4.37 -4.11
CA THR A 175 14.49 -5.12 -5.33
C THR A 175 14.25 -6.60 -5.02
N LEU A 176 15.00 -7.19 -4.09
CA LEU A 176 14.79 -8.58 -3.65
C LEU A 176 13.45 -8.72 -2.92
N VAL A 177 13.07 -7.74 -2.11
CA VAL A 177 11.76 -7.73 -1.42
C VAL A 177 10.62 -7.67 -2.43
N VAL A 178 10.72 -6.78 -3.42
CA VAL A 178 9.71 -6.66 -4.50
C VAL A 178 9.67 -7.93 -5.35
N GLY A 179 10.83 -8.49 -5.70
CA GLY A 179 10.94 -9.74 -6.45
C GLY A 179 10.34 -10.93 -5.69
N ALA A 180 10.62 -11.04 -4.39
CA ALA A 180 10.06 -12.09 -3.53
C ALA A 180 8.52 -11.94 -3.40
N ALA A 181 8.02 -10.72 -3.24
CA ALA A 181 6.59 -10.45 -3.21
C ALA A 181 5.91 -10.83 -4.54
N PHE A 182 6.53 -10.46 -5.67
CA PHE A 182 6.05 -10.82 -7.01
C PHE A 182 6.05 -12.34 -7.23
N ALA A 183 7.11 -13.04 -6.82
CA ALA A 183 7.22 -14.49 -6.93
C ALA A 183 6.15 -15.18 -6.05
N LEU A 184 5.95 -14.70 -4.82
CA LEU A 184 4.90 -15.21 -3.93
C LEU A 184 3.50 -15.04 -4.57
N ASP A 185 3.22 -13.87 -5.14
CA ASP A 185 1.94 -13.60 -5.81
C ASP A 185 1.76 -14.40 -7.09
N SER A 186 2.85 -14.70 -7.81
CA SER A 186 2.82 -15.46 -9.06
C SER A 186 2.69 -16.97 -8.86
N PHE A 187 3.36 -17.56 -7.88
CA PHE A 187 3.49 -19.01 -7.75
C PHE A 187 2.74 -19.61 -6.56
N VAL A 188 2.66 -18.88 -5.44
CA VAL A 188 2.18 -19.44 -4.17
C VAL A 188 0.74 -19.03 -3.86
N SER A 189 0.40 -17.74 -3.96
CA SER A 189 -0.91 -17.25 -3.53
C SER A 189 -1.33 -16.05 -4.35
N ARG A 190 -2.55 -16.07 -4.87
CA ARG A 190 -3.09 -14.92 -5.61
C ARG A 190 -3.19 -13.71 -4.68
N ALA A 191 -2.40 -12.67 -4.98
CA ALA A 191 -2.29 -11.46 -4.16
C ALA A 191 -1.93 -11.74 -2.69
N GLY A 192 -1.15 -12.80 -2.43
CA GLY A 192 -0.79 -13.24 -1.08
C GLY A 192 -0.03 -12.18 -0.30
N PHE A 193 0.86 -11.45 -0.98
CA PHE A 193 1.59 -10.36 -0.37
C PHE A 193 0.65 -9.23 0.07
N CYS A 194 -0.19 -8.69 -0.83
CA CYS A 194 -1.11 -7.60 -0.53
C CYS A 194 -2.17 -7.96 0.51
N ARG A 195 -2.61 -9.23 0.54
CA ARG A 195 -3.67 -9.71 1.44
C ARG A 195 -3.15 -10.05 2.83
N SER A 196 -1.92 -10.59 2.92
CA SER A 196 -1.47 -11.26 4.14
C SER A 196 -0.17 -10.70 4.72
N LEU A 197 0.72 -10.15 3.89
CA LEU A 197 2.04 -9.72 4.33
C LEU A 197 2.26 -8.20 4.31
N CYS A 198 1.44 -7.46 3.55
CA CYS A 198 1.58 -6.00 3.49
C CYS A 198 1.01 -5.34 4.77
N PRO A 199 1.84 -4.67 5.59
CA PRO A 199 1.36 -4.02 6.81
C PRO A 199 0.42 -2.84 6.50
N GLY A 200 0.65 -2.08 5.44
CA GLY A 200 -0.27 -1.04 4.98
C GLY A 200 -1.61 -1.61 4.55
N GLY A 201 -1.60 -2.76 3.84
CA GLY A 201 -2.81 -3.47 3.47
C GLY A 201 -3.65 -3.92 4.67
N ALA A 202 -2.99 -4.37 5.75
CA ALA A 202 -3.66 -4.73 7.00
C ALA A 202 -4.29 -3.49 7.68
N LEU A 203 -3.52 -2.41 7.85
CA LEU A 203 -4.00 -1.17 8.46
C LEU A 203 -5.18 -0.58 7.68
N PHE A 204 -5.06 -0.46 6.37
CA PHE A 204 -6.14 0.06 5.53
C PHE A 204 -7.38 -0.84 5.53
N SER A 205 -7.22 -2.16 5.69
CA SER A 205 -8.38 -3.06 5.86
C SER A 205 -9.13 -2.78 7.16
N LEU A 206 -8.42 -2.50 8.25
CA LEU A 206 -9.04 -2.13 9.52
C LEU A 206 -9.80 -0.81 9.42
N LEU A 207 -9.17 0.21 8.88
CA LEU A 207 -9.78 1.54 8.70
C LEU A 207 -10.97 1.49 7.74
N SER A 208 -10.87 0.69 6.65
CA SER A 208 -11.91 0.57 5.65
C SER A 208 -13.12 -0.26 6.08
N ALA A 209 -13.04 -0.93 7.22
CA ALA A 209 -14.17 -1.71 7.74
C ALA A 209 -15.42 -0.83 8.00
N ALA A 210 -15.19 0.43 8.40
CA ALA A 210 -16.25 1.42 8.64
C ALA A 210 -16.68 2.18 7.36
N SER A 211 -16.01 1.97 6.23
CA SER A 211 -16.30 2.74 5.02
C SER A 211 -17.69 2.46 4.46
N PRO A 212 -18.46 3.52 4.14
CA PRO A 212 -19.79 3.39 3.58
C PRO A 212 -19.79 2.93 2.11
N ILE A 213 -18.70 3.12 1.38
CA ILE A 213 -18.62 2.76 -0.04
C ILE A 213 -18.29 1.27 -0.17
N ARG A 214 -19.16 0.52 -0.84
CA ARG A 214 -18.95 -0.92 -1.10
C ARG A 214 -19.45 -1.31 -2.50
N VAL A 215 -18.94 -2.41 -3.02
CA VAL A 215 -19.52 -3.05 -4.21
C VAL A 215 -20.77 -3.78 -3.76
N LYS A 216 -21.88 -3.51 -4.43
CA LYS A 216 -23.18 -4.16 -4.22
C LYS A 216 -23.50 -5.00 -5.44
N ARG A 217 -24.12 -6.15 -5.24
CA ARG A 217 -24.63 -7.02 -6.28
C ARG A 217 -26.17 -6.97 -6.30
N ASP A 218 -26.71 -6.79 -7.48
CA ASP A 218 -28.14 -7.01 -7.73
C ASP A 218 -28.32 -8.46 -8.20
N ALA A 219 -28.87 -9.28 -7.32
CA ALA A 219 -29.06 -10.70 -7.59
C ALA A 219 -30.04 -10.96 -8.75
N SER A 220 -31.02 -10.04 -8.97
CA SER A 220 -32.01 -10.19 -10.02
C SER A 220 -31.43 -10.03 -11.44
N ARG A 221 -30.31 -9.29 -11.56
CA ARG A 221 -29.59 -9.04 -12.82
C ARG A 221 -28.37 -9.95 -13.01
N CYS A 222 -28.02 -10.73 -11.98
CA CYS A 222 -26.83 -11.57 -12.02
C CYS A 222 -27.11 -12.87 -12.79
N THR A 223 -26.24 -13.20 -13.74
CA THR A 223 -26.30 -14.44 -14.52
C THR A 223 -25.32 -15.50 -14.04
N ASP A 224 -24.71 -15.32 -12.88
CA ASP A 224 -23.73 -16.22 -12.24
C ASP A 224 -22.56 -16.63 -13.17
N CYS A 225 -22.15 -15.72 -14.05
CA CYS A 225 -21.12 -15.96 -15.07
C CYS A 225 -19.68 -15.99 -14.53
N THR A 226 -19.45 -15.74 -13.24
CA THR A 226 -18.15 -15.75 -12.53
C THR A 226 -17.09 -14.75 -13.03
N VAL A 227 -17.34 -13.97 -14.07
CA VAL A 227 -16.38 -13.01 -14.65
C VAL A 227 -15.81 -12.07 -13.58
N CYS A 228 -16.66 -11.57 -12.67
CA CYS A 228 -16.27 -10.65 -11.60
C CYS A 228 -15.26 -11.27 -10.61
N ASP A 229 -15.34 -12.57 -10.35
CA ASP A 229 -14.40 -13.29 -9.47
C ASP A 229 -13.06 -13.51 -10.18
N VAL A 230 -13.09 -13.75 -11.50
CA VAL A 230 -11.89 -13.96 -12.32
C VAL A 230 -11.08 -12.67 -12.46
N VAL A 231 -11.74 -11.53 -12.73
CA VAL A 231 -11.06 -10.24 -12.94
C VAL A 231 -10.58 -9.59 -11.66
N CYS A 232 -11.02 -10.06 -10.49
CA CYS A 232 -10.62 -9.49 -9.21
C CYS A 232 -9.14 -9.73 -8.94
N ASN A 233 -8.33 -8.66 -8.87
CA ASN A 233 -6.88 -8.77 -8.63
C ASN A 233 -6.56 -9.46 -7.30
N LEU A 234 -7.38 -9.21 -6.27
CA LEU A 234 -7.18 -9.77 -4.92
C LEU A 234 -7.83 -11.15 -4.72
N GLY A 235 -8.49 -11.71 -5.75
CA GLY A 235 -9.20 -12.98 -5.61
C GLY A 235 -10.34 -12.93 -4.59
N GLN A 236 -10.98 -11.77 -4.42
CA GLN A 236 -12.25 -11.65 -3.71
C GLN A 236 -13.35 -12.31 -4.54
N GLN A 237 -14.49 -12.59 -3.93
CA GLN A 237 -15.62 -13.26 -4.57
C GLN A 237 -16.85 -12.33 -4.63
N PRO A 238 -16.85 -11.34 -5.55
CA PRO A 238 -17.98 -10.41 -5.68
C PRO A 238 -19.30 -11.09 -6.02
N MET A 239 -19.26 -12.19 -6.77
CA MET A 239 -20.45 -12.93 -7.16
C MET A 239 -21.20 -13.53 -5.97
N SER A 240 -20.48 -13.99 -4.95
CA SER A 240 -21.08 -14.61 -3.77
C SER A 240 -21.28 -13.61 -2.61
N ASP A 241 -21.23 -12.30 -2.87
CA ASP A 241 -21.30 -11.21 -1.88
C ASP A 241 -20.24 -11.30 -0.76
N ARG A 242 -19.19 -12.13 -0.97
CA ARG A 242 -18.08 -12.31 -0.03
C ARG A 242 -16.99 -11.27 -0.28
N LEU A 243 -17.37 -10.01 -0.16
CA LEU A 243 -16.45 -8.88 -0.17
C LEU A 243 -16.18 -8.44 1.26
N ASP A 244 -14.97 -8.69 1.71
CA ASP A 244 -14.53 -8.26 3.03
C ASP A 244 -13.95 -6.82 2.99
N ALA A 245 -13.54 -6.32 4.16
CA ALA A 245 -12.87 -5.02 4.27
C ALA A 245 -11.53 -4.97 3.50
N GLY A 246 -11.06 -6.10 2.96
CA GLY A 246 -9.89 -6.20 2.09
C GLY A 246 -10.15 -5.78 0.64
N CYS A 247 -11.38 -5.47 0.24
CA CYS A 247 -11.68 -5.00 -1.12
C CYS A 247 -11.05 -3.63 -1.40
N GLU A 248 -10.27 -3.54 -2.50
CA GLU A 248 -9.60 -2.29 -2.94
C GLU A 248 -10.54 -1.30 -3.61
N ARG A 249 -11.78 -1.66 -3.87
CA ARG A 249 -12.78 -0.82 -4.58
C ARG A 249 -12.26 -0.28 -5.92
N CYS A 250 -11.44 -1.07 -6.61
CA CYS A 250 -10.85 -0.70 -7.91
C CYS A 250 -11.86 -0.67 -9.07
N GLY A 251 -13.08 -1.17 -8.87
CA GLY A 251 -14.16 -1.14 -9.87
C GLY A 251 -14.04 -2.15 -11.01
N LYS A 252 -12.98 -2.97 -11.10
CA LYS A 252 -12.79 -3.94 -12.20
C LYS A 252 -13.95 -4.92 -12.34
N CYS A 253 -14.48 -5.44 -11.24
CA CYS A 253 -15.63 -6.33 -11.26
C CYS A 253 -16.91 -5.63 -11.76
N VAL A 254 -17.04 -4.33 -11.46
CA VAL A 254 -18.18 -3.50 -11.92
C VAL A 254 -18.09 -3.27 -13.42
N SER A 255 -16.92 -2.82 -13.91
CA SER A 255 -16.71 -2.53 -15.35
C SER A 255 -16.74 -3.79 -16.24
N SER A 256 -16.41 -4.96 -15.69
CA SER A 256 -16.40 -6.22 -16.41
C SER A 256 -17.71 -7.00 -16.32
N CYS A 257 -18.71 -6.51 -15.59
CA CYS A 257 -19.99 -7.18 -15.44
C CYS A 257 -20.86 -6.99 -16.71
N PRO A 258 -21.15 -8.04 -17.49
CA PRO A 258 -21.88 -7.89 -18.75
C PRO A 258 -23.34 -7.47 -18.57
N THR A 259 -23.94 -7.80 -17.42
CA THR A 259 -25.34 -7.47 -17.11
C THR A 259 -25.48 -6.19 -16.26
N GLY A 260 -24.36 -5.58 -15.85
CA GLY A 260 -24.38 -4.44 -14.95
C GLY A 260 -24.99 -4.75 -13.58
N ALA A 261 -24.92 -6.00 -13.14
CA ALA A 261 -25.43 -6.44 -11.84
C ALA A 261 -24.59 -5.94 -10.65
N LEU A 262 -23.38 -5.43 -10.90
CA LEU A 262 -22.48 -4.91 -9.85
C LEU A 262 -22.41 -3.38 -9.95
N ALA A 263 -22.48 -2.72 -8.81
CA ALA A 263 -22.31 -1.27 -8.70
C ALA A 263 -21.52 -0.89 -7.45
N LEU A 264 -20.72 0.18 -7.56
CA LEU A 264 -20.19 0.85 -6.37
C LEU A 264 -21.30 1.71 -5.79
N GLY A 265 -21.65 1.47 -4.55
CA GLY A 265 -22.73 2.19 -3.88
C GLY A 265 -22.40 2.52 -2.43
N VAL A 266 -23.06 3.54 -1.92
CA VAL A 266 -23.03 3.90 -0.50
C VAL A 266 -23.99 2.97 0.23
N LEU A 267 -23.55 2.36 1.34
CA LEU A 267 -24.45 1.64 2.24
C LEU A 267 -25.41 2.67 2.87
N ARG A 268 -26.69 2.55 2.61
CA ARG A 268 -27.67 3.22 3.45
C ARG A 268 -27.72 2.48 4.80
N PRO A 269 -27.60 3.18 5.93
CA PRO A 269 -27.83 2.55 7.23
C PRO A 269 -29.26 2.01 7.25
N GLY A 270 -29.42 0.68 7.33
CA GLY A 270 -30.73 0.04 7.41
C GLY A 270 -31.18 -0.80 6.21
N ALA A 271 -30.29 -1.15 5.26
CA ALA A 271 -30.58 -2.11 4.18
C ALA A 271 -29.78 -3.39 4.36
#